data_251d5bd3a9f167d2af0923deb91aad92
#
_entry.id   251d5bd3a9f167d2af0923deb91aad92
#
_cell.length_a   1.000
_cell.length_b   1.000
_cell.length_c   1.000
_cell.angle_alpha   90.00
_cell.angle_beta   90.00
_cell.angle_gamma   90.00
#
_symmetry.space_group_name_H-M   'P 1'
#
loop_
_entity.id
_entity.type
_entity.pdbx_description
1 polymer ?
#
loop_
_entity_poly.entity_id
_entity_poly.type
_entity_poly.pdbx_seq_one_letter_code
_entity_poly.pdbx_strand_id
1 'polypeptide(L)'
;ISIRQTRAGAFTIILFLFCLFLNPLQAQEIDILLKGGHVIDPKNKIDSKMDVAITNGKIAQVTADIPQKNAKKVIDVTGLFVTPGLIDMHVHVFNGNDPGSYIANGQTSVPPDGFTFRAGVTTVVDAGSSGWRNFRQFKEQTIDKAQTRVLALLNIVGTGMYGRFEEQDVSDMNPVMTSHMIKQLYPDILV
;
A
#
# COMPACT_ATOMS: atom_id res chain seq x y z
N ILE A 1 -53.47 -36.30 40.97
CA ILE A 1 -52.11 -36.59 40.50
C ILE A 1 -51.54 -35.33 39.90
N SER A 2 -50.57 -34.71 40.62
CA SER A 2 -49.99 -33.39 40.29
C SER A 2 -48.81 -33.59 39.39
N ILE A 3 -48.82 -32.94 38.21
CA ILE A 3 -47.67 -32.79 37.33
C ILE A 3 -46.97 -31.46 37.63
N ARG A 4 -45.97 -31.46 38.54
CA ARG A 4 -45.01 -30.41 38.72
C ARG A 4 -43.62 -30.93 38.41
N GLN A 5 -43.25 -31.00 37.12
CA GLN A 5 -41.85 -31.14 36.71
C GLN A 5 -41.72 -30.80 35.23
N THR A 6 -41.39 -29.54 34.87
CA THR A 6 -40.84 -29.23 33.53
C THR A 6 -40.21 -27.82 33.42
N ARG A 7 -40.17 -27.01 34.50
CA ARG A 7 -39.59 -25.63 34.39
C ARG A 7 -38.09 -25.52 34.68
N ALA A 8 -37.49 -26.47 35.40
CA ALA A 8 -36.07 -26.43 35.73
C ALA A 8 -35.16 -26.88 34.55
N GLY A 9 -35.62 -27.86 33.74
CA GLY A 9 -34.82 -28.37 32.62
C GLY A 9 -34.66 -27.37 31.46
N ALA A 10 -35.67 -26.54 31.18
CA ALA A 10 -35.62 -25.57 30.11
C ALA A 10 -34.62 -24.39 30.40
N PHE A 11 -34.54 -24.00 31.66
CA PHE A 11 -33.60 -22.92 32.08
C PHE A 11 -32.14 -23.36 32.02
N THR A 12 -31.86 -24.63 32.36
CA THR A 12 -30.52 -25.24 32.31
C THR A 12 -30.03 -25.39 30.87
N ILE A 13 -30.92 -25.79 29.93
CA ILE A 13 -30.58 -25.94 28.51
C ILE A 13 -30.30 -24.55 27.85
N ILE A 14 -31.07 -23.52 28.19
CA ILE A 14 -30.85 -22.17 27.67
C ILE A 14 -29.54 -21.59 28.16
N LEU A 15 -29.17 -21.82 29.42
CA LEU A 15 -27.88 -21.36 29.98
C LEU A 15 -26.69 -22.09 29.35
N PHE A 16 -26.83 -23.39 29.05
CA PHE A 16 -25.80 -24.17 28.38
C PHE A 16 -25.62 -23.78 26.91
N LEU A 17 -26.69 -23.47 26.19
CA LEU A 17 -26.66 -22.92 24.83
C LEU A 17 -26.04 -21.52 24.76
N PHE A 18 -26.23 -20.69 25.79
CA PHE A 18 -25.64 -19.35 25.84
C PHE A 18 -24.11 -19.40 26.07
N CYS A 19 -23.62 -20.39 26.84
CA CYS A 19 -22.18 -20.62 27.02
C CYS A 19 -21.46 -21.11 25.76
N LEU A 20 -22.15 -21.77 24.82
CA LEU A 20 -21.57 -22.22 23.55
C LEU A 20 -21.30 -21.10 22.55
N PHE A 21 -21.87 -19.91 22.75
CA PHE A 21 -21.60 -18.72 21.92
C PHE A 21 -20.53 -17.79 22.49
N LEU A 22 -19.96 -18.10 23.65
CA LEU A 22 -18.78 -17.44 24.15
C LEU A 22 -17.55 -18.01 23.41
N ASN A 23 -17.44 -17.70 22.11
CA ASN A 23 -16.15 -17.85 21.45
C ASN A 23 -15.16 -16.97 22.25
N PRO A 24 -14.08 -17.53 22.80
CA PRO A 24 -13.05 -16.67 23.38
C PRO A 24 -12.65 -15.69 22.29
N LEU A 25 -12.82 -14.40 22.54
CA LEU A 25 -12.22 -13.38 21.69
C LEU A 25 -10.71 -13.67 21.70
N GLN A 26 -10.26 -14.46 20.75
CA GLN A 26 -8.84 -14.71 20.58
C GLN A 26 -8.26 -13.34 20.24
N ALA A 27 -7.52 -12.76 21.17
CA ALA A 27 -6.83 -11.50 20.93
C ALA A 27 -6.00 -11.70 19.66
N GLN A 28 -6.29 -10.92 18.62
CA GLN A 28 -5.59 -11.03 17.37
C GLN A 28 -4.09 -10.87 17.62
N GLU A 29 -3.31 -11.89 17.25
CA GLU A 29 -1.87 -11.87 17.45
C GLU A 29 -1.25 -10.72 16.64
N ILE A 30 -0.47 -9.88 17.27
CA ILE A 30 0.17 -8.73 16.64
C ILE A 30 1.54 -9.18 16.12
N ASP A 31 1.78 -9.02 14.83
CA ASP A 31 3.08 -9.38 14.25
C ASP A 31 4.15 -8.37 14.65
N ILE A 32 3.85 -7.07 14.54
CA ILE A 32 4.75 -5.99 14.91
C ILE A 32 3.97 -4.94 15.70
N LEU A 33 4.51 -4.54 16.83
CA LEU A 33 4.04 -3.42 17.64
C LEU A 33 5.08 -2.31 17.63
N LEU A 34 4.72 -1.14 17.07
CA LEU A 34 5.48 0.09 17.24
C LEU A 34 5.01 0.76 18.52
N LYS A 35 5.89 0.86 19.53
CA LYS A 35 5.54 1.30 20.88
C LYS A 35 6.01 2.70 21.17
N GLY A 36 5.10 3.58 21.61
CA GLY A 36 5.43 4.87 22.24
C GLY A 36 5.81 6.01 21.29
N GLY A 37 5.55 5.88 19.99
CA GLY A 37 5.85 6.91 19.00
C GLY A 37 4.88 8.07 18.98
N HIS A 38 5.29 9.19 18.40
CA HIS A 38 4.39 10.30 18.08
C HIS A 38 3.77 10.04 16.70
N VAL A 39 2.52 9.56 16.69
CA VAL A 39 1.81 9.21 15.46
C VAL A 39 1.19 10.45 14.84
N ILE A 40 1.47 10.66 13.54
CA ILE A 40 0.85 11.70 12.72
C ILE A 40 0.08 11.01 11.60
N ASP A 41 -1.25 11.05 11.67
CA ASP A 41 -2.14 10.51 10.64
C ASP A 41 -3.23 11.55 10.34
N PRO A 42 -3.02 12.40 9.32
CA PRO A 42 -3.95 13.47 8.98
C PRO A 42 -5.34 12.95 8.58
N LYS A 43 -5.41 11.77 7.94
CA LYS A 43 -6.67 11.17 7.51
C LYS A 43 -7.59 10.87 8.69
N ASN A 44 -7.02 10.38 9.79
CA ASN A 44 -7.76 10.03 10.99
C ASN A 44 -7.67 11.13 12.07
N LYS A 45 -7.06 12.29 11.76
CA LYS A 45 -6.87 13.43 12.68
C LYS A 45 -6.09 13.04 13.94
N ILE A 46 -5.10 12.19 13.79
CA ILE A 46 -4.21 11.78 14.86
C ILE A 46 -2.94 12.62 14.79
N ASP A 47 -2.56 13.22 15.92
CA ASP A 47 -1.30 13.94 16.15
C ASP A 47 -0.98 13.84 17.62
N SER A 48 -0.50 12.66 18.06
CA SER A 48 -0.28 12.37 19.48
C SER A 48 0.57 11.11 19.69
N LYS A 49 1.01 10.92 20.95
CA LYS A 49 1.73 9.71 21.35
C LYS A 49 0.78 8.52 21.35
N MET A 50 1.06 7.53 20.49
CA MET A 50 0.28 6.30 20.35
C MET A 50 1.16 5.12 19.99
N ASP A 51 0.58 3.94 20.09
CA ASP A 51 1.14 2.69 19.59
C ASP A 51 0.47 2.30 18.27
N VAL A 52 1.21 1.58 17.43
CA VAL A 52 0.68 1.07 16.16
C VAL A 52 0.89 -0.44 16.13
N ALA A 53 -0.20 -1.20 16.06
CA ALA A 53 -0.18 -2.64 15.86
C ALA A 53 -0.33 -3.01 14.39
N ILE A 54 0.53 -3.91 13.91
CA ILE A 54 0.53 -4.44 12.55
C ILE A 54 0.29 -5.94 12.62
N THR A 55 -0.69 -6.42 11.84
CA THR A 55 -1.05 -7.82 11.73
C THR A 55 -1.32 -8.16 10.27
N ASN A 56 -0.73 -9.24 9.77
CA ASN A 56 -0.85 -9.66 8.36
C ASN A 56 -0.53 -8.53 7.36
N GLY A 57 0.52 -7.76 7.64
CA GLY A 57 0.97 -6.65 6.78
C GLY A 57 0.05 -5.43 6.75
N LYS A 58 -0.94 -5.34 7.65
CA LYS A 58 -1.88 -4.21 7.73
C LYS A 58 -1.88 -3.59 9.11
N ILE A 59 -2.16 -2.30 9.18
CA ILE A 59 -2.40 -1.61 10.46
C ILE A 59 -3.71 -2.14 11.04
N ALA A 60 -3.60 -2.84 12.15
CA ALA A 60 -4.74 -3.43 12.86
C ALA A 60 -5.32 -2.49 13.91
N GLN A 61 -4.45 -1.72 14.58
CA GLN A 61 -4.88 -0.81 15.65
C GLN A 61 -3.90 0.36 15.81
N VAL A 62 -4.44 1.53 16.10
CA VAL A 62 -3.68 2.71 16.57
C VAL A 62 -4.36 3.23 17.82
N THR A 63 -3.67 3.17 18.95
CA THR A 63 -4.22 3.62 20.25
C THR A 63 -3.10 3.94 21.24
N ALA A 64 -3.43 4.58 22.36
CA ALA A 64 -2.46 5.10 23.31
C ALA A 64 -1.66 4.01 24.05
N ASP A 65 -2.22 2.84 24.29
CA ASP A 65 -1.54 1.77 25.01
C ASP A 65 -1.98 0.39 24.53
N ILE A 66 -1.07 -0.30 23.85
CA ILE A 66 -1.26 -1.68 23.39
C ILE A 66 -0.36 -2.60 24.22
N PRO A 67 -0.92 -3.66 24.85
CA PRO A 67 -0.12 -4.58 25.66
C PRO A 67 0.94 -5.31 24.83
N GLN A 68 2.21 -5.17 25.20
CA GLN A 68 3.35 -5.76 24.48
C GLN A 68 3.31 -7.29 24.43
N LYS A 69 2.72 -7.92 25.44
CA LYS A 69 2.60 -9.39 25.53
C LYS A 69 1.85 -10.05 24.40
N ASN A 70 1.07 -9.26 23.63
CA ASN A 70 0.28 -9.74 22.51
C ASN A 70 1.04 -9.64 21.17
N ALA A 71 2.28 -9.13 21.18
CA ALA A 71 3.06 -8.90 19.97
C ALA A 71 4.24 -9.86 19.84
N LYS A 72 4.44 -10.42 18.64
CA LYS A 72 5.62 -11.25 18.31
C LYS A 72 6.90 -10.41 18.33
N LYS A 73 6.81 -9.17 17.84
CA LYS A 73 7.93 -8.24 17.79
C LYS A 73 7.49 -6.87 18.27
N VAL A 74 8.22 -6.32 19.23
CA VAL A 74 8.03 -4.94 19.72
C VAL A 74 9.20 -4.10 19.23
N ILE A 75 8.91 -2.94 18.67
CA ILE A 75 9.88 -1.93 18.26
C ILE A 75 9.59 -0.68 19.10
N ASP A 76 10.52 -0.31 19.95
CA ASP A 76 10.44 0.95 20.67
C ASP A 76 10.75 2.11 19.74
N VAL A 77 9.76 2.97 19.54
CA VAL A 77 9.84 4.18 18.70
C VAL A 77 9.60 5.43 19.55
N THR A 78 9.90 5.35 20.84
CA THR A 78 9.79 6.49 21.78
C THR A 78 10.69 7.63 21.33
N GLY A 79 10.13 8.84 21.23
CA GLY A 79 10.83 10.03 20.74
C GLY A 79 10.93 10.13 19.21
N LEU A 80 10.39 9.16 18.46
CA LEU A 80 10.33 9.19 17.01
C LEU A 80 8.92 9.53 16.53
N PHE A 81 8.84 10.09 15.32
CA PHE A 81 7.58 10.25 14.60
C PHE A 81 7.24 8.98 13.84
N VAL A 82 5.97 8.59 13.87
CA VAL A 82 5.40 7.49 13.09
C VAL A 82 4.36 8.09 12.14
N THR A 83 4.64 8.04 10.86
CA THR A 83 3.80 8.62 9.81
C THR A 83 3.43 7.57 8.78
N PRO A 84 2.38 7.78 7.96
CA PRO A 84 2.24 7.07 6.70
C PRO A 84 3.50 7.21 5.85
N GLY A 85 3.80 6.22 5.03
CA GLY A 85 4.94 6.31 4.10
C GLY A 85 4.81 7.52 3.18
N LEU A 86 5.92 8.17 2.89
CA LEU A 86 5.94 9.33 2.01
C LEU A 86 5.58 8.94 0.57
N ILE A 87 5.01 9.89 -0.16
CA ILE A 87 4.66 9.74 -1.58
C ILE A 87 5.50 10.74 -2.37
N ASP A 88 6.31 10.24 -3.30
CA ASP A 88 7.01 11.07 -4.26
C ASP A 88 6.21 11.12 -5.56
N MET A 89 5.69 12.29 -5.89
CA MET A 89 4.80 12.49 -7.03
C MET A 89 5.52 12.82 -8.34
N HIS A 90 6.85 12.82 -8.35
CA HIS A 90 7.60 13.15 -9.56
C HIS A 90 8.92 12.36 -9.62
N VAL A 91 8.84 11.16 -10.15
CA VAL A 91 10.01 10.31 -10.37
C VAL A 91 10.03 9.79 -11.81
N HIS A 92 11.19 9.24 -12.21
CA HIS A 92 11.35 8.48 -13.44
C HIS A 92 11.94 7.13 -13.10
N VAL A 93 11.12 6.06 -13.17
CA VAL A 93 11.50 4.72 -12.72
C VAL A 93 11.37 3.65 -13.81
N PHE A 94 11.05 4.03 -15.01
CA PHE A 94 11.02 3.14 -16.16
C PHE A 94 12.42 3.03 -16.79
N ASN A 95 12.97 1.81 -16.80
CA ASN A 95 14.31 1.56 -17.33
C ASN A 95 14.38 1.53 -18.87
N GLY A 96 13.24 1.48 -19.57
CA GLY A 96 13.13 1.63 -21.02
C GLY A 96 13.35 0.37 -21.85
N ASN A 97 13.47 0.60 -23.15
CA ASN A 97 13.33 -0.44 -24.17
C ASN A 97 14.64 -0.94 -24.77
N ASP A 98 15.79 -0.32 -24.46
CA ASP A 98 17.05 -0.72 -25.11
C ASP A 98 17.58 -2.03 -24.55
N PRO A 99 17.66 -3.09 -25.34
CA PRO A 99 18.29 -4.33 -24.93
C PRO A 99 19.77 -4.09 -24.60
N GLY A 100 20.17 -4.37 -23.38
CA GLY A 100 21.55 -4.23 -22.97
C GLY A 100 21.94 -2.90 -22.30
N SER A 101 21.01 -1.93 -22.25
CA SER A 101 21.22 -0.72 -21.45
C SER A 101 20.48 -0.83 -20.11
N TYR A 102 21.21 -0.74 -19.01
CA TYR A 102 20.64 -0.81 -17.67
C TYR A 102 19.77 0.42 -17.32
N ILE A 103 19.99 1.51 -18.03
CA ILE A 103 19.24 2.79 -17.88
C ILE A 103 18.89 3.25 -19.29
N ALA A 104 17.91 2.58 -19.89
CA ALA A 104 17.69 2.74 -21.32
C ALA A 104 16.84 3.96 -21.67
N ASN A 105 15.92 4.37 -20.82
CA ASN A 105 15.13 5.56 -21.07
C ASN A 105 15.67 6.77 -20.33
N GLY A 106 16.97 6.94 -20.45
CA GLY A 106 17.53 8.18 -20.05
C GLY A 106 18.44 8.10 -18.83
N GLN A 107 19.30 9.03 -18.83
CA GLN A 107 20.26 9.35 -17.77
C GLN A 107 19.60 9.67 -16.41
N THR A 108 18.26 9.57 -16.33
CA THR A 108 17.45 10.07 -15.22
C THR A 108 16.57 9.01 -14.57
N SER A 109 16.47 7.80 -15.12
CA SER A 109 15.66 6.74 -14.51
C SER A 109 16.44 5.99 -13.43
N VAL A 110 15.78 5.72 -12.30
CA VAL A 110 16.35 4.98 -11.17
C VAL A 110 15.43 3.83 -10.77
N PRO A 111 15.99 2.68 -10.31
CA PRO A 111 15.17 1.61 -9.75
C PRO A 111 14.46 2.10 -8.48
N PRO A 112 13.13 1.93 -8.35
CA PRO A 112 12.39 2.51 -7.24
C PRO A 112 12.90 2.00 -5.88
N ASP A 113 13.03 0.70 -5.68
CA ASP A 113 13.36 0.11 -4.37
C ASP A 113 14.76 0.46 -3.86
N GLY A 114 15.67 0.86 -4.74
CA GLY A 114 17.03 1.24 -4.35
C GLY A 114 17.13 2.55 -3.58
N PHE A 115 16.14 3.43 -3.73
CA PHE A 115 16.18 4.80 -3.20
C PHE A 115 15.04 5.11 -2.25
N THR A 116 13.84 4.66 -2.57
CA THR A 116 12.60 5.06 -1.92
C THR A 116 12.57 4.75 -0.43
N PHE A 117 12.84 3.52 -0.04
CA PHE A 117 12.76 3.11 1.38
C PHE A 117 13.79 3.80 2.27
N ARG A 118 14.95 4.19 1.75
CA ARG A 118 15.95 4.95 2.49
C ARG A 118 15.47 6.36 2.85
N ALA A 119 14.58 6.91 2.04
CA ALA A 119 13.98 8.23 2.25
C ALA A 119 12.59 8.15 2.93
N GLY A 120 12.14 6.96 3.33
CA GLY A 120 10.80 6.76 3.87
C GLY A 120 9.68 6.86 2.83
N VAL A 121 10.02 6.86 1.52
CA VAL A 121 9.06 6.88 0.42
C VAL A 121 8.57 5.45 0.17
N THR A 122 7.26 5.24 0.16
CA THR A 122 6.62 3.94 -0.07
C THR A 122 5.76 3.90 -1.33
N THR A 123 5.46 5.06 -1.88
CA THR A 123 4.70 5.22 -3.13
C THR A 123 5.37 6.26 -4.00
N VAL A 124 5.48 5.98 -5.28
CA VAL A 124 6.00 6.93 -6.28
C VAL A 124 5.03 7.08 -7.44
N VAL A 125 5.06 8.24 -8.09
CA VAL A 125 4.32 8.50 -9.33
C VAL A 125 5.33 8.81 -10.42
N ASP A 126 5.46 7.90 -11.39
CA ASP A 126 6.30 8.12 -12.55
C ASP A 126 5.69 9.22 -13.44
N ALA A 127 6.49 10.23 -13.73
CA ALA A 127 6.03 11.43 -14.42
C ALA A 127 6.17 11.32 -15.95
N GLY A 128 5.56 10.30 -16.55
CA GLY A 128 5.44 10.18 -17.99
C GLY A 128 6.64 9.53 -18.69
N SER A 129 7.44 8.74 -17.97
CA SER A 129 8.56 8.02 -18.60
C SER A 129 8.09 7.06 -19.69
N SER A 130 6.86 6.53 -19.60
CA SER A 130 6.25 5.68 -20.62
C SER A 130 5.05 6.37 -21.27
N GLY A 131 4.80 5.99 -22.51
CA GLY A 131 3.59 6.33 -23.24
C GLY A 131 2.74 5.08 -23.51
N TRP A 132 1.69 5.28 -24.32
CA TRP A 132 0.71 4.23 -24.60
C TRP A 132 1.28 3.03 -25.38
N ARG A 133 2.42 3.15 -26.08
CA ARG A 133 3.06 2.04 -26.81
C ARG A 133 3.85 1.11 -25.90
N ASN A 134 4.51 1.64 -24.88
CA ASN A 134 5.48 0.90 -24.06
C ASN A 134 5.09 0.79 -22.58
N PHE A 135 3.91 1.25 -22.18
CA PHE A 135 3.46 1.16 -20.79
C PHE A 135 3.39 -0.30 -20.29
N ARG A 136 2.94 -1.22 -21.12
CA ARG A 136 2.92 -2.64 -20.77
C ARG A 136 4.32 -3.14 -20.37
N GLN A 137 5.33 -2.76 -21.10
CA GLN A 137 6.71 -3.11 -20.79
C GLN A 137 7.16 -2.47 -19.48
N PHE A 138 6.84 -1.20 -19.23
CA PHE A 138 7.09 -0.54 -17.96
C PHE A 138 6.44 -1.30 -16.80
N LYS A 139 5.19 -1.70 -16.96
CA LYS A 139 4.49 -2.50 -15.96
C LYS A 139 5.22 -3.80 -15.67
N GLU A 140 5.52 -4.59 -16.68
CA GLU A 140 6.16 -5.91 -16.54
C GLU A 140 7.60 -5.82 -16.01
N GLN A 141 8.35 -4.80 -16.38
CA GLN A 141 9.77 -4.64 -15.99
C GLN A 141 9.95 -4.03 -14.60
N THR A 142 9.11 -3.08 -14.23
CA THR A 142 9.30 -2.27 -13.03
C THR A 142 8.13 -2.39 -12.06
N ILE A 143 6.91 -2.06 -12.50
CA ILE A 143 5.76 -1.91 -11.58
C ILE A 143 5.45 -3.23 -10.88
N ASP A 144 5.35 -4.33 -11.64
CA ASP A 144 5.00 -5.65 -11.09
C ASP A 144 6.12 -6.28 -10.24
N LYS A 145 7.33 -5.74 -10.30
CA LYS A 145 8.49 -6.27 -9.56
C LYS A 145 8.88 -5.43 -8.36
N ALA A 146 8.49 -4.17 -8.35
CA ALA A 146 8.83 -3.25 -7.28
C ALA A 146 8.06 -3.58 -5.99
N GLN A 147 8.74 -3.47 -4.85
CA GLN A 147 8.11 -3.45 -3.53
C GLN A 147 7.50 -2.08 -3.23
N THR A 148 8.10 -1.02 -3.75
CA THR A 148 7.54 0.33 -3.76
C THR A 148 6.29 0.34 -4.61
N ARG A 149 5.19 0.93 -4.12
CA ARG A 149 4.01 1.14 -4.93
C ARG A 149 4.32 2.16 -6.02
N VAL A 150 4.22 1.75 -7.28
CA VAL A 150 4.46 2.61 -8.44
C VAL A 150 3.13 2.93 -9.11
N LEU A 151 2.79 4.20 -9.18
CA LEU A 151 1.75 4.78 -10.02
C LEU A 151 2.42 5.52 -11.19
N ALA A 152 1.68 5.82 -12.24
CA ALA A 152 2.24 6.51 -13.39
C ALA A 152 1.26 7.52 -14.01
N LEU A 153 1.80 8.65 -14.44
CA LEU A 153 1.19 9.54 -15.41
C LEU A 153 1.57 9.01 -16.80
N LEU A 154 0.58 8.70 -17.63
CA LEU A 154 0.86 8.19 -18.96
C LEU A 154 1.15 9.36 -19.91
N ASN A 155 2.30 9.32 -20.56
CA ASN A 155 2.61 10.33 -21.58
C ASN A 155 1.68 10.17 -22.78
N ILE A 156 1.24 11.28 -23.36
CA ILE A 156 0.39 11.32 -24.55
C ILE A 156 1.13 10.87 -25.82
N VAL A 157 2.45 11.04 -25.83
CA VAL A 157 3.34 10.51 -26.87
C VAL A 157 3.54 9.01 -26.65
N GLY A 158 3.52 8.24 -27.71
CA GLY A 158 3.47 6.78 -27.65
C GLY A 158 4.60 6.11 -26.89
N THR A 159 5.81 6.62 -27.01
CA THR A 159 7.01 6.09 -26.33
C THR A 159 7.34 6.78 -25.03
N GLY A 160 6.60 7.81 -24.65
CA GLY A 160 6.88 8.59 -23.46
C GLY A 160 8.17 9.40 -23.59
N MET A 161 8.87 9.57 -22.48
CA MET A 161 10.13 10.32 -22.41
C MET A 161 11.34 9.51 -22.91
N TYR A 162 11.22 8.82 -24.03
CA TYR A 162 12.28 7.96 -24.55
C TYR A 162 13.55 8.73 -24.94
N GLY A 163 13.41 10.01 -25.32
CA GLY A 163 14.52 10.86 -25.68
C GLY A 163 14.11 12.32 -25.77
N ARG A 164 15.07 13.19 -26.09
CA ARG A 164 14.82 14.63 -26.14
C ARG A 164 13.88 15.07 -27.28
N PHE A 165 13.80 14.26 -28.34
CA PHE A 165 13.04 14.61 -29.56
C PHE A 165 11.72 13.86 -29.62
N GLU A 166 11.66 12.63 -29.16
CA GLU A 166 10.48 11.77 -29.23
C GLU A 166 9.34 12.33 -28.39
N GLU A 167 9.63 12.86 -27.22
CA GLU A 167 8.66 13.51 -26.34
C GLU A 167 7.98 14.73 -26.98
N GLN A 168 8.64 15.37 -27.94
CA GLN A 168 8.14 16.55 -28.65
C GLN A 168 7.43 16.20 -29.96
N ASP A 169 7.31 14.93 -30.31
CA ASP A 169 6.67 14.49 -31.55
C ASP A 169 5.15 14.56 -31.45
N VAL A 170 4.58 15.68 -31.89
CA VAL A 170 3.12 15.87 -31.92
C VAL A 170 2.42 14.87 -32.85
N SER A 171 3.11 14.28 -33.81
CA SER A 171 2.52 13.30 -34.72
C SER A 171 2.30 11.94 -34.05
N ASP A 172 3.01 11.64 -32.97
CA ASP A 172 2.85 10.43 -32.15
C ASP A 172 1.91 10.62 -30.95
N MET A 173 1.36 11.81 -30.75
CA MET A 173 0.38 12.06 -29.71
C MET A 173 -0.96 11.38 -30.02
N ASN A 174 -1.44 10.55 -29.09
CA ASN A 174 -2.72 9.86 -29.26
C ASN A 174 -3.60 9.97 -27.99
N PRO A 175 -4.43 11.04 -27.89
CA PRO A 175 -5.26 11.24 -26.70
C PRO A 175 -6.33 10.15 -26.53
N VAL A 176 -6.81 9.57 -27.61
CA VAL A 176 -7.83 8.52 -27.56
C VAL A 176 -7.24 7.25 -26.95
N MET A 177 -6.08 6.81 -27.43
CA MET A 177 -5.40 5.62 -26.90
C MET A 177 -4.96 5.85 -25.45
N THR A 178 -4.38 7.02 -25.16
CA THR A 178 -3.96 7.38 -23.80
C THR A 178 -5.14 7.33 -22.83
N SER A 179 -6.28 7.95 -23.19
CA SER A 179 -7.49 7.91 -22.39
C SER A 179 -8.05 6.49 -22.21
N HIS A 180 -8.01 5.68 -23.27
CA HIS A 180 -8.45 4.27 -23.19
C HIS A 180 -7.59 3.47 -22.19
N MET A 181 -6.30 3.60 -22.25
CA MET A 181 -5.40 2.90 -21.33
C MET A 181 -5.63 3.30 -19.88
N ILE A 182 -5.78 4.60 -19.60
CA ILE A 182 -6.01 5.10 -18.25
C ILE A 182 -7.35 4.59 -17.71
N LYS A 183 -8.43 4.68 -18.48
CA LYS A 183 -9.79 4.42 -17.99
C LYS A 183 -10.19 2.95 -18.04
N GLN A 184 -9.64 2.17 -18.97
CA GLN A 184 -10.14 0.83 -19.26
C GLN A 184 -9.12 -0.26 -18.93
N LEU A 185 -7.84 -0.04 -19.24
CA LEU A 185 -6.84 -1.10 -19.13
C LEU A 185 -6.11 -1.08 -17.81
N TYR A 186 -5.79 0.10 -17.28
CA TYR A 186 -4.94 0.24 -16.08
C TYR A 186 -5.44 1.30 -15.09
N PRO A 187 -6.74 1.29 -14.70
CA PRO A 187 -7.32 2.34 -13.87
C PRO A 187 -6.73 2.41 -12.44
N ASP A 188 -6.11 1.33 -11.97
CA ASP A 188 -5.53 1.25 -10.62
C ASP A 188 -4.05 1.70 -10.57
N ILE A 189 -3.43 1.90 -11.72
CA ILE A 189 -1.99 2.23 -11.85
C ILE A 189 -1.81 3.60 -12.50
N LEU A 190 -2.56 3.88 -13.56
CA LEU A 190 -2.50 5.15 -14.27
C LEU A 190 -3.37 6.20 -13.58
N VAL A 191 -2.80 7.35 -13.30
CA VAL A 191 -3.41 8.47 -12.59
C VAL A 191 -3.46 9.72 -13.46
#